data_5249f1914b422a5d8816e5e6cf8dd014
#
_entry.id   5249f1914b422a5d8816e5e6cf8dd014
#
_cell.length_a   1.000
_cell.length_b   1.000
_cell.length_c   1.000
_cell.angle_alpha   90.00
_cell.angle_beta   90.00
_cell.angle_gamma   90.00
#
_symmetry.space_group_name_H-M   'P 1'
#
loop_
_entity.id
_entity.type
_entity.pdbx_description
1 polymer ?
#
loop_
_entity_poly.entity_id
_entity_poly.type
_entity_poly.pdbx_seq_one_letter_code
_entity_poly.pdbx_strand_id
1 'polypeptide(L)'
;LVGRAVALGLVRIDSPAPVPTWGAPGDPRARITWDQLLHMNSGLWTNGPGNRTDEAYIGGSTVSQTAGTMPLEWQPGTNFNYSNNDIMLAALALSRRVGRGALAFPFAELLWPAGMTRTTPETDWRGDFILSSQVWMTARDMARLALLYQNGGK
;
A
#
# COMPACT_ATOMS: atom_id res chain seq x y z
N LEU A 1 -8.82 0.85 -0.39
CA LEU A 1 -8.39 1.77 -1.46
C LEU A 1 -8.15 1.03 -2.78
N VAL A 2 -7.35 -0.04 -2.79
CA VAL A 2 -7.09 -0.80 -4.04
C VAL A 2 -8.40 -1.35 -4.62
N GLY A 3 -9.30 -1.90 -3.80
CA GLY A 3 -10.61 -2.36 -4.27
C GLY A 3 -11.44 -1.25 -4.93
N ARG A 4 -11.36 -0.01 -4.40
CA ARG A 4 -11.99 1.14 -5.05
C ARG A 4 -11.36 1.46 -6.41
N ALA A 5 -10.03 1.40 -6.49
CA ALA A 5 -9.31 1.58 -7.76
C ALA A 5 -9.66 0.50 -8.80
N VAL A 6 -9.89 -0.74 -8.35
CA VAL A 6 -10.41 -1.82 -9.22
C VAL A 6 -11.80 -1.47 -9.73
N ALA A 7 -12.71 -1.04 -8.85
CA ALA A 7 -14.07 -0.64 -9.25
C ALA A 7 -14.10 0.53 -10.23
N LEU A 8 -13.11 1.42 -10.16
CA LEU A 8 -12.93 2.54 -11.09
C LEU A 8 -12.19 2.16 -12.39
N GLY A 9 -11.81 0.90 -12.56
CA GLY A 9 -11.06 0.43 -13.73
C GLY A 9 -9.59 0.91 -13.78
N LEU A 10 -9.08 1.48 -12.71
CA LEU A 10 -7.69 1.97 -12.64
C LEU A 10 -6.70 0.84 -12.42
N VAL A 11 -7.11 -0.24 -11.76
CA VAL A 11 -6.27 -1.37 -11.36
C VAL A 11 -6.95 -2.67 -11.75
N ARG A 12 -6.17 -3.61 -12.22
CA ARG A 12 -6.53 -5.03 -12.29
C ARG A 12 -5.71 -5.77 -11.25
N ILE A 13 -6.38 -6.50 -10.37
CA ILE A 13 -5.75 -7.13 -9.19
C ILE A 13 -4.67 -8.15 -9.57
N ASP A 14 -4.84 -8.82 -10.69
CA ASP A 14 -3.96 -9.84 -11.25
C ASP A 14 -2.80 -9.27 -12.09
N SER A 15 -2.78 -7.95 -12.30
CA SER A 15 -1.71 -7.29 -13.07
C SER A 15 -0.52 -6.90 -12.18
N PRO A 16 0.68 -6.74 -12.77
CA PRO A 16 1.83 -6.22 -12.05
C PRO A 16 1.58 -4.86 -11.42
N ALA A 17 2.06 -4.68 -10.18
CA ALA A 17 2.00 -3.39 -9.50
C ALA A 17 3.12 -2.46 -10.00
N PRO A 18 2.81 -1.23 -10.44
CA PRO A 18 3.79 -0.33 -11.04
C PRO A 18 4.66 0.36 -9.97
N VAL A 19 5.50 -0.39 -9.28
CA VAL A 19 6.43 0.14 -8.29
C VAL A 19 7.61 0.79 -9.01
N PRO A 20 7.89 2.09 -8.79
CA PRO A 20 8.86 2.83 -9.59
C PRO A 20 10.29 2.29 -9.54
N THR A 21 10.68 1.71 -8.41
CA THR A 21 12.04 1.17 -8.20
C THR A 21 12.30 -0.15 -8.91
N TRP A 22 11.29 -0.77 -9.52
CA TRP A 22 11.39 -2.06 -10.22
C TRP A 22 11.46 -1.94 -11.73
N GLY A 23 11.69 -0.72 -12.24
CA GLY A 23 11.70 -0.43 -13.69
C GLY A 23 12.96 -0.85 -14.44
N ALA A 24 13.96 -1.44 -13.79
CA ALA A 24 15.16 -1.92 -14.46
C ALA A 24 14.85 -3.09 -15.40
N PRO A 25 15.43 -3.14 -16.60
CA PRO A 25 15.23 -4.27 -17.53
C PRO A 25 15.64 -5.60 -16.86
N GLY A 26 14.70 -6.56 -16.85
CA GLY A 26 14.93 -7.88 -16.26
C GLY A 26 14.75 -7.96 -14.74
N ASP A 27 14.33 -6.90 -14.06
CA ASP A 27 14.03 -6.97 -12.62
C ASP A 27 12.85 -7.95 -12.38
N PRO A 28 13.09 -9.07 -11.66
CA PRO A 28 12.04 -10.06 -11.44
C PRO A 28 10.88 -9.52 -10.60
N ARG A 29 11.11 -8.48 -9.78
CA ARG A 29 10.10 -7.83 -8.93
C ARG A 29 9.06 -7.09 -9.76
N ALA A 30 9.38 -6.67 -10.97
CA ALA A 30 8.45 -6.01 -11.89
C ALA A 30 7.23 -6.88 -12.27
N ARG A 31 7.24 -8.17 -11.94
CA ARG A 31 6.13 -9.11 -12.18
C ARG A 31 5.23 -9.30 -10.96
N ILE A 32 5.61 -8.78 -9.78
CA ILE A 32 4.81 -8.89 -8.57
C ILE A 32 3.47 -8.18 -8.79
N THR A 33 2.38 -8.91 -8.57
CA THR A 33 1.03 -8.40 -8.78
C THR A 33 0.48 -7.66 -7.56
N TRP A 34 -0.58 -6.89 -7.77
CA TRP A 34 -1.33 -6.28 -6.68
C TRP A 34 -1.86 -7.32 -5.70
N ASP A 35 -2.36 -8.45 -6.23
CA ASP A 35 -2.86 -9.56 -5.42
C ASP A 35 -1.78 -10.09 -4.48
N GLN A 36 -0.58 -10.31 -5.00
CA GLN A 36 0.54 -10.81 -4.22
C GLN A 36 0.98 -9.83 -3.12
N LEU A 37 1.00 -8.53 -3.39
CA LEU A 37 1.27 -7.52 -2.36
C LEU A 37 0.20 -7.52 -1.26
N LEU A 38 -1.08 -7.54 -1.65
CA LEU A 38 -2.19 -7.48 -0.68
C LEU A 38 -2.35 -8.77 0.13
N HIS A 39 -1.89 -9.90 -0.38
CA HIS A 39 -1.85 -11.17 0.35
C HIS A 39 -0.53 -11.40 1.10
N MET A 40 0.39 -10.41 1.09
CA MET A 40 1.71 -10.52 1.74
C MET A 40 2.46 -11.79 1.32
N ASN A 41 2.40 -12.10 0.03
CA ASN A 41 3.12 -13.22 -0.60
C ASN A 41 3.95 -12.77 -1.81
N SER A 42 4.44 -11.54 -1.78
CA SER A 42 5.28 -10.96 -2.82
C SER A 42 6.61 -11.68 -3.01
N GLY A 43 7.07 -12.40 -1.99
CA GLY A 43 8.39 -13.04 -1.95
C GLY A 43 9.53 -12.08 -1.65
N LEU A 44 9.26 -10.82 -1.33
CA LEU A 44 10.27 -9.85 -0.92
C LEU A 44 10.80 -10.17 0.48
N TRP A 45 12.09 -9.89 0.68
CA TRP A 45 12.71 -9.99 2.00
C TRP A 45 12.02 -9.03 2.98
N THR A 46 11.61 -9.57 4.12
CA THR A 46 10.90 -8.80 5.14
C THR A 46 11.38 -9.13 6.56
N ASN A 47 12.45 -9.93 6.68
CA ASN A 47 12.98 -10.34 7.96
C ASN A 47 13.75 -9.20 8.65
N GLY A 48 13.42 -8.95 9.89
CA GLY A 48 14.07 -7.93 10.71
C GLY A 48 13.09 -7.13 11.55
N PRO A 49 13.56 -6.36 12.51
CA PRO A 49 12.74 -5.49 13.33
C PRO A 49 11.94 -4.53 12.45
N GLY A 50 10.62 -4.43 12.70
CA GLY A 50 9.72 -3.54 11.96
C GLY A 50 9.63 -3.80 10.46
N ASN A 51 10.08 -4.97 9.97
CA ASN A 51 10.20 -5.26 8.52
C ASN A 51 11.01 -4.21 7.75
N ARG A 52 11.98 -3.58 8.40
CA ARG A 52 12.86 -2.54 7.86
C ARG A 52 12.13 -1.29 7.33
N THR A 53 10.93 -1.04 7.82
CA THR A 53 10.18 0.17 7.48
C THR A 53 10.30 1.27 8.54
N ASP A 54 11.00 0.99 9.64
CA ASP A 54 11.17 1.91 10.77
C ASP A 54 11.69 3.28 10.33
N GLU A 55 12.64 3.31 9.40
CA GLU A 55 13.18 4.57 8.88
C GLU A 55 12.12 5.43 8.16
N ALA A 56 11.17 4.80 7.46
CA ALA A 56 10.08 5.54 6.83
C ALA A 56 9.12 6.11 7.89
N TYR A 57 8.90 5.40 9.00
CA TYR A 57 8.02 5.85 10.08
C TYR A 57 8.57 7.03 10.87
N ILE A 58 9.88 7.08 11.05
CA ILE A 58 10.54 8.14 11.84
C ILE A 58 11.15 9.26 10.99
N GLY A 59 10.90 9.25 9.67
CA GLY A 59 11.37 10.29 8.75
C GLY A 59 12.81 10.16 8.27
N GLY A 60 13.48 9.05 8.56
CA GLY A 60 14.87 8.80 8.12
C GLY A 60 15.00 8.37 6.66
N SER A 61 13.89 7.91 6.04
CA SER A 61 13.88 7.43 4.66
C SER A 61 12.48 7.56 4.04
N THR A 62 12.32 7.15 2.79
CA THR A 62 11.04 7.11 2.09
C THR A 62 10.59 5.68 1.83
N VAL A 63 9.30 5.48 1.55
CA VAL A 63 8.74 4.18 1.13
C VAL A 63 9.52 3.61 -0.05
N SER A 64 9.85 4.43 -1.04
CA SER A 64 10.63 4.01 -2.20
C SER A 64 12.05 3.55 -1.85
N GLN A 65 12.69 4.20 -0.86
CA GLN A 65 14.06 3.90 -0.45
C GLN A 65 14.15 2.70 0.48
N THR A 66 13.10 2.39 1.24
CA THR A 66 13.03 1.23 2.13
C THR A 66 12.35 0.05 1.43
N ALA A 67 11.02 0.00 1.42
CA ALA A 67 10.26 -1.11 0.87
C ALA A 67 10.59 -1.39 -0.62
N GLY A 68 10.78 -0.33 -1.41
CA GLY A 68 11.03 -0.43 -2.85
C GLY A 68 12.39 -1.06 -3.22
N THR A 69 13.33 -1.14 -2.28
CA THR A 69 14.68 -1.70 -2.52
C THR A 69 14.86 -3.12 -2.02
N MET A 70 13.87 -3.70 -1.35
CA MET A 70 13.96 -5.06 -0.81
C MET A 70 14.23 -6.08 -1.91
N PRO A 71 15.21 -7.00 -1.70
CA PRO A 71 15.48 -8.07 -2.65
C PRO A 71 14.37 -9.14 -2.64
N LEU A 72 14.30 -9.89 -3.74
CA LEU A 72 13.48 -11.08 -3.80
C LEU A 72 14.17 -12.22 -3.05
N GLU A 73 13.47 -12.86 -2.13
CA GLU A 73 13.93 -14.01 -1.36
C GLU A 73 13.23 -15.30 -1.81
N TRP A 74 11.96 -15.18 -2.19
CA TRP A 74 11.11 -16.28 -2.60
C TRP A 74 10.44 -16.00 -3.94
N GLN A 75 10.02 -17.04 -4.61
CA GLN A 75 9.16 -16.85 -5.79
C GLN A 75 7.85 -16.21 -5.36
N PRO A 76 7.40 -15.11 -6.01
CA PRO A 76 6.12 -14.49 -5.72
C PRO A 76 4.96 -15.47 -5.79
N GLY A 77 4.08 -15.42 -4.80
CA GLY A 77 2.92 -16.29 -4.70
C GLY A 77 3.14 -17.62 -3.99
N THR A 78 4.37 -17.93 -3.53
CA THR A 78 4.67 -19.24 -2.93
C THR A 78 4.64 -19.25 -1.40
N ASN A 79 4.98 -18.14 -0.76
CA ASN A 79 5.08 -18.06 0.70
C ASN A 79 4.33 -16.83 1.23
N PHE A 80 3.46 -17.04 2.21
CA PHE A 80 2.96 -15.95 3.03
C PHE A 80 4.02 -15.55 4.06
N ASN A 81 4.34 -14.26 4.10
CA ASN A 81 5.18 -13.69 5.15
C ASN A 81 4.66 -12.30 5.49
N TYR A 82 4.21 -12.09 6.74
CA TYR A 82 3.68 -10.79 7.17
C TYR A 82 4.66 -9.66 6.80
N SER A 83 4.17 -8.67 6.06
CA SER A 83 5.02 -7.64 5.45
C SER A 83 4.35 -6.27 5.44
N ASN A 84 4.86 -5.36 6.26
CA ASN A 84 4.53 -3.93 6.14
C ASN A 84 5.00 -3.37 4.79
N ASN A 85 6.12 -3.87 4.27
CA ASN A 85 6.67 -3.46 2.99
C ASN A 85 5.67 -3.68 1.85
N ASP A 86 5.01 -4.84 1.80
CA ASP A 86 4.06 -5.17 0.75
C ASP A 86 2.89 -4.19 0.70
N ILE A 87 2.36 -3.83 1.87
CA ILE A 87 1.25 -2.86 1.94
C ILE A 87 1.71 -1.44 1.56
N MET A 88 2.91 -1.05 1.97
CA MET A 88 3.47 0.25 1.55
C MET A 88 3.74 0.29 0.04
N LEU A 89 4.21 -0.81 -0.55
CA LEU A 89 4.42 -0.91 -2.00
C LEU A 89 3.11 -0.89 -2.77
N ALA A 90 2.05 -1.51 -2.25
CA ALA A 90 0.72 -1.40 -2.83
C ALA A 90 0.22 0.05 -2.80
N ALA A 91 0.43 0.78 -1.69
CA ALA A 91 0.08 2.19 -1.58
C ALA A 91 0.89 3.07 -2.55
N LEU A 92 2.20 2.84 -2.64
CA LEU A 92 3.09 3.54 -3.57
C LEU A 92 2.68 3.31 -5.04
N ALA A 93 2.44 2.06 -5.41
CA ALA A 93 1.99 1.70 -6.76
C ALA A 93 0.63 2.35 -7.08
N LEU A 94 -0.29 2.38 -6.10
CA LEU A 94 -1.59 3.05 -6.25
C LEU A 94 -1.41 4.55 -6.51
N SER A 95 -0.55 5.21 -5.74
CA SER A 95 -0.23 6.63 -5.94
C SER A 95 0.27 6.90 -7.36
N ARG A 96 1.14 6.04 -7.88
CA ARG A 96 1.64 6.16 -9.26
C ARG A 96 0.54 5.92 -10.29
N ARG A 97 -0.36 4.99 -10.04
CA ARG A 97 -1.47 4.68 -10.95
C ARG A 97 -2.51 5.81 -11.01
N VAL A 98 -2.80 6.43 -9.87
CA VAL A 98 -3.74 7.57 -9.76
C VAL A 98 -3.09 8.86 -10.30
N GLY A 99 -1.80 9.07 -10.08
CA GLY A 99 -1.07 10.23 -10.58
C GLY A 99 -1.39 11.50 -9.79
N ARG A 100 -1.73 12.60 -10.48
CA ARG A 100 -1.89 13.94 -9.86
C ARG A 100 -2.90 14.01 -8.71
N GLY A 101 -3.88 13.10 -8.67
CA GLY A 101 -4.88 13.03 -7.61
C GLY A 101 -4.50 12.14 -6.43
N ALA A 102 -3.29 11.57 -6.39
CA ALA A 102 -2.93 10.51 -5.44
C ALA A 102 -3.12 10.90 -3.98
N LEU A 103 -2.74 12.11 -3.58
CA LEU A 103 -2.92 12.57 -2.19
C LEU A 103 -4.38 12.76 -1.80
N ALA A 104 -5.24 13.16 -2.74
CA ALA A 104 -6.67 13.32 -2.48
C ALA A 104 -7.45 11.99 -2.56
N PHE A 105 -6.91 10.99 -3.25
CA PHE A 105 -7.62 9.75 -3.56
C PHE A 105 -8.13 8.99 -2.32
N PRO A 106 -7.36 8.79 -1.24
CA PRO A 106 -7.87 8.13 -0.03
C PRO A 106 -9.08 8.87 0.57
N PHE A 107 -9.04 10.19 0.55
CA PHE A 107 -10.09 11.02 1.12
C PHE A 107 -11.35 11.00 0.25
N ALA A 108 -11.21 11.27 -1.03
CA ALA A 108 -12.33 11.38 -1.96
C ALA A 108 -13.02 10.03 -2.23
N GLU A 109 -12.25 8.95 -2.30
CA GLU A 109 -12.75 7.66 -2.75
C GLU A 109 -13.06 6.67 -1.62
N LEU A 110 -12.65 6.96 -0.37
CA LEU A 110 -12.90 6.08 0.76
C LEU A 110 -13.33 6.85 2.02
N LEU A 111 -12.47 7.73 2.54
CA LEU A 111 -12.66 8.26 3.88
C LEU A 111 -13.92 9.13 3.99
N TRP A 112 -14.06 10.11 3.12
CA TRP A 112 -15.22 11.02 3.14
C TRP A 112 -16.52 10.34 2.76
N PRO A 113 -16.60 9.50 1.72
CA PRO A 113 -17.82 8.73 1.44
C PRO A 113 -18.26 7.82 2.60
N ALA A 114 -17.30 7.26 3.34
CA ALA A 114 -17.58 6.47 4.55
C ALA A 114 -17.88 7.33 5.79
N GLY A 115 -17.90 8.66 5.67
CA GLY A 115 -18.12 9.59 6.78
C GLY A 115 -16.92 9.71 7.74
N MET A 116 -15.74 9.22 7.37
CA MET A 116 -14.52 9.24 8.18
C MET A 116 -13.80 10.58 8.03
N THR A 117 -14.37 11.63 8.61
CA THR A 117 -13.90 13.01 8.44
C THR A 117 -12.80 13.41 9.42
N ARG A 118 -12.46 12.55 10.38
CA ARG A 118 -11.40 12.74 11.38
C ARG A 118 -10.38 11.61 11.34
N THR A 119 -9.96 11.29 10.12
CA THR A 119 -8.94 10.28 9.84
C THR A 119 -7.83 10.92 9.03
N THR A 120 -6.60 10.75 9.49
CA THR A 120 -5.40 11.31 8.85
C THR A 120 -4.42 10.20 8.56
N PRO A 121 -4.29 9.75 7.31
CA PRO A 121 -3.18 8.91 6.88
C PRO A 121 -1.92 9.77 6.72
N GLU A 122 -0.80 9.28 7.23
CA GLU A 122 0.49 9.94 7.07
C GLU A 122 1.19 9.55 5.77
N THR A 123 2.09 10.43 5.33
CA THR A 123 2.97 10.20 4.19
C THR A 123 4.42 10.36 4.62
N ASP A 124 5.33 9.79 3.86
CA ASP A 124 6.73 10.18 3.94
C ASP A 124 6.92 11.61 3.39
N TRP A 125 8.14 12.13 3.48
CA TRP A 125 8.44 13.50 3.04
C TRP A 125 8.37 13.71 1.50
N ARG A 126 8.15 12.66 0.72
CA ARG A 126 7.85 12.70 -0.72
C ARG A 126 6.36 12.67 -1.02
N GLY A 127 5.52 12.49 0.00
CA GLY A 127 4.08 12.38 -0.16
C GLY A 127 3.60 10.96 -0.49
N ASP A 128 4.44 9.94 -0.33
CA ASP A 128 4.02 8.55 -0.50
C ASP A 128 3.41 8.05 0.82
N PHE A 129 2.18 7.54 0.77
CA PHE A 129 1.44 7.10 1.95
C PHE A 129 2.06 5.89 2.66
N ILE A 130 2.08 5.93 3.99
CA ILE A 130 2.54 4.86 4.88
C ILE A 130 1.32 4.09 5.39
N LEU A 131 0.65 3.33 4.50
CA LEU A 131 -0.62 2.67 4.82
C LEU A 131 -0.49 1.31 5.50
N SER A 132 0.71 0.85 5.78
CA SER A 132 0.93 -0.34 6.62
C SER A 132 0.62 -0.06 8.10
N SER A 133 0.71 1.21 8.47
CA SER A 133 0.34 1.79 9.77
C SER A 133 0.12 3.29 9.58
N GLN A 134 0.37 4.12 10.60
CA GLN A 134 0.34 5.59 10.50
C GLN A 134 -0.96 6.16 9.91
N VAL A 135 -2.08 5.52 10.22
CA VAL A 135 -3.41 6.03 9.91
C VAL A 135 -4.12 6.34 11.22
N TRP A 136 -4.13 7.61 11.58
CA TRP A 136 -4.71 8.09 12.83
C TRP A 136 -6.18 8.39 12.66
N MET A 137 -7.01 7.83 13.51
CA MET A 137 -8.45 8.01 13.39
C MET A 137 -9.14 8.04 14.75
N THR A 138 -10.31 8.66 14.81
CA THR A 138 -11.15 8.61 15.99
C THR A 138 -11.80 7.23 16.13
N ALA A 139 -12.22 6.88 17.37
CA ALA A 139 -12.98 5.65 17.58
C ALA A 139 -14.27 5.57 16.73
N ARG A 140 -14.89 6.72 16.45
CA ARG A 140 -16.08 6.78 15.58
C ARG A 140 -15.74 6.46 14.12
N ASP A 141 -14.61 6.95 13.63
CA ASP A 141 -14.17 6.64 12.27
C ASP A 141 -13.75 5.18 12.16
N MET A 142 -13.13 4.61 13.21
CA MET A 142 -12.85 3.17 13.29
C MET A 142 -14.15 2.35 13.19
N ALA A 143 -15.19 2.76 13.91
CA ALA A 143 -16.50 2.10 13.84
C ALA A 143 -17.12 2.19 12.42
N ARG A 144 -16.97 3.34 11.73
CA ARG A 144 -17.43 3.49 10.33
C ARG A 144 -16.68 2.56 9.39
N LEU A 145 -15.38 2.41 9.58
CA LEU A 145 -14.58 1.45 8.80
C LEU A 145 -15.07 0.01 9.04
N ALA A 146 -15.36 -0.36 10.30
CA ALA A 146 -15.91 -1.66 10.62
C ALA A 146 -17.28 -1.90 9.97
N LEU A 147 -18.16 -0.89 9.99
CA LEU A 147 -19.46 -0.95 9.30
C LEU A 147 -19.31 -1.12 7.79
N LEU A 148 -18.34 -0.45 7.17
CA LEU A 148 -18.04 -0.63 5.75
C LEU A 148 -17.70 -2.09 5.43
N TYR A 149 -16.88 -2.74 6.26
CA TYR A 149 -16.58 -4.17 6.12
C TYR A 149 -17.82 -5.05 6.32
N GLN A 150 -18.60 -4.78 7.36
CA GLN A 150 -19.83 -5.54 7.64
C GLN A 150 -20.84 -5.45 6.48
N ASN A 151 -20.89 -4.31 5.80
CA ASN A 151 -21.78 -4.07 4.66
C ASN A 151 -21.16 -4.50 3.31
N GLY A 152 -20.10 -5.30 3.32
CA GLY A 152 -19.47 -5.79 2.10
C GLY A 152 -18.82 -4.71 1.24
N GLY A 153 -18.35 -3.62 1.86
CA GLY A 153 -17.68 -2.52 1.16
C GLY A 153 -18.64 -1.51 0.50
N LYS A 154 -19.89 -1.49 0.95
CA LYS A 154 -20.95 -0.61 0.41
C LYS A 154 -21.37 0.46 1.40
#